data_befe4183b2474403cff6b5ed89923b6a
#
_entry.id   befe4183b2474403cff6b5ed89923b6a
#
_cell.length_a   1.000
_cell.length_b   1.000
_cell.length_c   1.000
_cell.angle_alpha   90.00
_cell.angle_beta   90.00
_cell.angle_gamma   90.00
#
_symmetry.space_group_name_H-M   'P 1'
#
loop_
_entity.id
_entity.type
_entity.pdbx_description
1 polymer ?
#
loop_
_entity_poly.entity_id
_entity_poly.type
_entity_poly.pdbx_seq_one_letter_code
_entity_poly.pdbx_strand_id
1 'polypeptide(L)'
;MAENSSTHDIPARGPADFAPRLALARRILTTGAAEDAAAAFRDLHREAAEHHLVAEQAAALQGLGDCALETGELAAARDHFAGAELLLAEQPLAHRVPALRGRATAHLLAGELRYACHLLQTAIEELSASGPHDPGVLLALHTAAIGPYMDMGAYARAAHAAQLALALAPEVDEPALVAGTHRAVARTLVAEGRIAEADRSLAKAQELYEQLSIRTELAHCHWMRGYVHAQEGNLATAERELRTAREILAAKRAALFTGQVEVELADVLRRRGKTAEAVELLRPLLAPSALGDERGAVHAGGAHRLLGIMAEERGDTEAAEEHYCAALSLLERTGAAGDLADLCRLLGDLLRRGGRIEAALGAYRTGLGHRAAPGTTTLGPC
;
A
#
# COMPACT_ATOMS: atom_id res chain seq x y z
N MET A 1 32.09 -0.77 25.94
CA MET A 1 30.72 -0.92 25.48
C MET A 1 30.84 -1.37 24.03
N ALA A 2 30.63 -2.64 23.79
CA ALA A 2 30.82 -3.26 22.47
C ALA A 2 29.50 -3.21 21.72
N GLU A 3 29.51 -2.55 20.56
CA GLU A 3 28.43 -2.57 19.59
C GLU A 3 28.35 -3.97 18.98
N ASN A 4 27.29 -4.68 19.31
CA ASN A 4 26.92 -5.94 18.69
C ASN A 4 26.14 -5.65 17.39
N SER A 5 26.84 -5.32 16.30
CA SER A 5 26.30 -5.42 14.95
C SER A 5 26.29 -6.90 14.57
N SER A 6 25.17 -7.59 14.81
CA SER A 6 24.93 -8.92 14.25
C SER A 6 24.70 -8.77 12.74
N THR A 7 25.75 -8.61 11.97
CA THR A 7 25.75 -8.97 10.55
C THR A 7 25.55 -10.46 10.48
N HIS A 8 24.38 -10.90 10.01
CA HIS A 8 24.14 -12.28 9.63
C HIS A 8 24.98 -12.55 8.38
N ASP A 9 26.25 -12.94 8.59
CA ASP A 9 27.10 -13.45 7.53
C ASP A 9 26.47 -14.72 6.94
N ILE A 10 25.87 -14.60 5.77
CA ILE A 10 25.41 -15.73 4.97
C ILE A 10 26.67 -16.28 4.28
N PRO A 11 27.12 -17.51 4.60
CA PRO A 11 28.34 -18.04 4.04
C PRO A 11 28.22 -18.20 2.52
N ALA A 12 29.19 -17.70 1.77
CA ALA A 12 29.34 -17.94 0.34
C ALA A 12 29.57 -19.44 0.09
N ARG A 13 28.58 -20.14 -0.48
CA ARG A 13 28.66 -21.54 -0.88
C ARG A 13 28.04 -21.72 -2.26
N GLY A 14 28.47 -22.74 -3.00
CA GLY A 14 28.14 -22.96 -4.41
C GLY A 14 26.65 -23.16 -4.75
N PRO A 15 26.32 -23.44 -6.03
CA PRO A 15 24.95 -23.40 -6.58
C PRO A 15 23.91 -24.24 -5.83
N ALA A 16 24.32 -25.27 -5.10
CA ALA A 16 23.42 -26.16 -4.36
C ALA A 16 22.70 -25.48 -3.17
N ASP A 17 23.15 -24.31 -2.71
CA ASP A 17 22.65 -23.63 -1.52
C ASP A 17 21.72 -22.43 -1.82
N PHE A 18 21.36 -22.17 -3.08
CA PHE A 18 20.54 -20.99 -3.44
C PHE A 18 19.15 -21.02 -2.82
N ALA A 19 18.42 -22.12 -2.97
CA ALA A 19 17.03 -22.22 -2.49
C ALA A 19 16.89 -21.99 -0.96
N PRO A 20 17.73 -22.58 -0.09
CA PRO A 20 17.72 -22.28 1.35
C PRO A 20 18.06 -20.82 1.66
N ARG A 21 19.03 -20.22 0.97
CA ARG A 21 19.46 -18.83 1.17
C ARG A 21 18.38 -17.85 0.70
N LEU A 22 17.73 -18.14 -0.42
CA LEU A 22 16.61 -17.36 -0.93
C LEU A 22 15.41 -17.42 0.04
N ALA A 23 15.11 -18.60 0.59
CA ALA A 23 14.09 -18.76 1.62
C ALA A 23 14.45 -17.99 2.90
N LEU A 24 15.73 -17.96 3.30
CA LEU A 24 16.19 -17.16 4.43
C LEU A 24 16.03 -15.66 4.17
N ALA A 25 16.42 -15.16 2.99
CA ALA A 25 16.27 -13.76 2.61
C ALA A 25 14.78 -13.34 2.61
N ARG A 26 13.89 -14.19 2.09
CA ARG A 26 12.42 -13.98 2.16
C ARG A 26 11.93 -13.95 3.60
N ARG A 27 12.43 -14.82 4.47
CA ARG A 27 12.07 -14.81 5.89
C ARG A 27 12.55 -13.54 6.59
N ILE A 28 13.75 -13.05 6.28
CA ILE A 28 14.23 -11.76 6.80
C ILE A 28 13.28 -10.64 6.36
N LEU A 29 12.85 -10.62 5.10
CA LEU A 29 11.89 -9.63 4.60
C LEU A 29 10.55 -9.71 5.33
N THR A 30 10.00 -10.90 5.55
CA THR A 30 8.68 -11.06 6.18
C THR A 30 8.67 -10.76 7.68
N THR A 31 9.79 -11.00 8.38
CA THR A 31 9.87 -10.88 9.85
C THR A 31 10.74 -9.72 10.35
N GLY A 32 11.69 -9.25 9.54
CA GLY A 32 12.69 -8.24 9.86
C GLY A 32 12.57 -6.97 9.02
N ALA A 33 13.63 -6.18 8.96
CA ALA A 33 13.69 -4.96 8.16
C ALA A 33 13.99 -5.26 6.68
N ALA A 34 13.39 -4.48 5.79
CA ALA A 34 13.54 -4.65 4.35
C ALA A 34 14.99 -4.40 3.88
N GLU A 35 15.70 -3.47 4.51
CA GLU A 35 17.11 -3.16 4.19
C GLU A 35 18.04 -4.36 4.43
N ASP A 36 17.80 -5.11 5.51
CA ASP A 36 18.57 -6.30 5.84
C ASP A 36 18.34 -7.42 4.81
N ALA A 37 17.09 -7.60 4.39
CA ALA A 37 16.74 -8.54 3.33
C ALA A 37 17.31 -8.12 1.97
N ALA A 38 17.29 -6.83 1.65
CA ALA A 38 17.83 -6.30 0.40
C ALA A 38 19.32 -6.58 0.22
N ALA A 39 20.11 -6.54 1.29
CA ALA A 39 21.51 -6.92 1.24
C ALA A 39 21.68 -8.39 0.81
N ALA A 40 20.92 -9.30 1.44
CA ALA A 40 20.95 -10.72 1.10
C ALA A 40 20.50 -11.00 -0.34
N PHE A 41 19.43 -10.34 -0.81
CA PHE A 41 18.97 -10.49 -2.20
C PHE A 41 19.97 -9.95 -3.22
N ARG A 42 20.67 -8.84 -2.93
CA ARG A 42 21.72 -8.32 -3.82
C ARG A 42 22.87 -9.31 -3.99
N ASP A 43 23.32 -9.94 -2.92
CA ASP A 43 24.35 -10.95 -2.97
C ASP A 43 23.91 -12.18 -3.77
N LEU A 44 22.69 -12.66 -3.53
CA LEU A 44 22.09 -13.77 -4.28
C LEU A 44 21.94 -13.44 -5.77
N HIS A 45 21.49 -12.23 -6.11
CA HIS A 45 21.36 -11.78 -7.50
C HIS A 45 22.72 -11.78 -8.23
N ARG A 46 23.77 -11.24 -7.61
CA ARG A 46 25.12 -11.20 -8.18
C ARG A 46 25.66 -12.61 -8.41
N GLU A 47 25.59 -13.48 -7.41
CA GLU A 47 26.08 -14.85 -7.49
C GLU A 47 25.29 -15.66 -8.51
N ALA A 48 23.95 -15.51 -8.57
CA ALA A 48 23.13 -16.17 -9.58
C ALA A 48 23.51 -15.73 -11.02
N ALA A 49 23.83 -14.44 -11.20
CA ALA A 49 24.30 -13.93 -12.49
C ALA A 49 25.67 -14.51 -12.89
N GLU A 50 26.61 -14.62 -11.95
CA GLU A 50 27.95 -15.22 -12.17
C GLU A 50 27.85 -16.70 -12.58
N HIS A 51 26.84 -17.42 -12.07
CA HIS A 51 26.61 -18.85 -12.37
C HIS A 51 25.55 -19.10 -13.46
N HIS A 52 25.03 -18.05 -14.11
CA HIS A 52 24.00 -18.13 -15.14
C HIS A 52 22.70 -18.83 -14.67
N LEU A 53 22.34 -18.68 -13.40
CA LEU A 53 21.14 -19.25 -12.78
C LEU A 53 19.96 -18.28 -12.95
N VAL A 54 19.33 -18.31 -14.12
CA VAL A 54 18.31 -17.32 -14.55
C VAL A 54 17.11 -17.27 -13.62
N ALA A 55 16.59 -18.43 -13.17
CA ALA A 55 15.42 -18.48 -12.30
C ALA A 55 15.72 -17.91 -10.90
N GLU A 56 16.89 -18.24 -10.35
CA GLU A 56 17.36 -17.75 -9.05
C GLU A 56 17.67 -16.25 -9.11
N GLN A 57 18.26 -15.79 -10.22
CA GLN A 57 18.51 -14.39 -10.47
C GLN A 57 17.20 -13.58 -10.53
N ALA A 58 16.19 -14.08 -11.24
CA ALA A 58 14.86 -13.47 -11.29
C ALA A 58 14.19 -13.46 -9.91
N ALA A 59 14.28 -14.56 -9.16
CA ALA A 59 13.72 -14.65 -7.81
C ALA A 59 14.39 -13.67 -6.82
N ALA A 60 15.71 -13.43 -6.95
CA ALA A 60 16.42 -12.43 -6.15
C ALA A 60 16.00 -11.00 -6.53
N LEU A 61 15.80 -10.70 -7.83
CA LEU A 61 15.26 -9.42 -8.28
C LEU A 61 13.84 -9.18 -7.77
N GLN A 62 12.97 -10.20 -7.77
CA GLN A 62 11.64 -10.08 -7.16
C GLN A 62 11.76 -9.68 -5.68
N GLY A 63 12.63 -10.35 -4.91
CA GLY A 63 12.87 -10.00 -3.52
C GLY A 63 13.40 -8.58 -3.32
N LEU A 64 14.27 -8.07 -4.22
CA LEU A 64 14.71 -6.66 -4.20
C LEU A 64 13.55 -5.70 -4.51
N GLY A 65 12.68 -6.06 -5.44
CA GLY A 65 11.46 -5.31 -5.73
C GLY A 65 10.54 -5.21 -4.52
N ASP A 66 10.33 -6.33 -3.81
CA ASP A 66 9.53 -6.37 -2.59
C ASP A 66 10.13 -5.52 -1.47
N CYS A 67 11.47 -5.55 -1.30
CA CYS A 67 12.16 -4.67 -0.35
C CYS A 67 11.96 -3.19 -0.71
N ALA A 68 12.10 -2.84 -1.98
CA ALA A 68 11.92 -1.48 -2.46
C ALA A 68 10.47 -0.98 -2.32
N LEU A 69 9.46 -1.86 -2.42
CA LEU A 69 8.08 -1.52 -2.09
C LEU A 69 7.92 -1.16 -0.60
N GLU A 70 8.49 -1.94 0.31
CA GLU A 70 8.39 -1.66 1.76
C GLU A 70 9.10 -0.35 2.15
N THR A 71 10.23 -0.04 1.52
CA THR A 71 10.98 1.21 1.78
C THR A 71 10.40 2.43 1.03
N GLY A 72 9.52 2.21 0.05
CA GLY A 72 8.89 3.27 -0.75
C GLY A 72 9.72 3.70 -1.97
N GLU A 73 10.75 2.96 -2.34
CA GLU A 73 11.60 3.20 -3.50
C GLU A 73 10.93 2.69 -4.79
N LEU A 74 9.79 3.30 -5.16
CA LEU A 74 8.90 2.76 -6.20
C LEU A 74 9.53 2.65 -7.58
N ALA A 75 10.44 3.57 -7.94
CA ALA A 75 11.17 3.49 -9.21
C ALA A 75 12.08 2.26 -9.23
N ALA A 76 12.86 2.04 -8.17
CA ALA A 76 13.70 0.86 -8.02
C ALA A 76 12.86 -0.44 -8.00
N ALA A 77 11.71 -0.44 -7.34
CA ALA A 77 10.79 -1.58 -7.34
C ALA A 77 10.35 -1.94 -8.76
N ARG A 78 9.93 -0.96 -9.57
CA ARG A 78 9.55 -1.16 -10.98
C ARG A 78 10.68 -1.77 -11.80
N ASP A 79 11.90 -1.23 -11.65
CA ASP A 79 13.08 -1.69 -12.38
C ASP A 79 13.46 -3.14 -12.00
N HIS A 80 13.41 -3.48 -10.71
CA HIS A 80 13.70 -4.83 -10.25
C HIS A 80 12.68 -5.85 -10.77
N PHE A 81 11.38 -5.55 -10.69
CA PHE A 81 10.34 -6.44 -11.22
C PHE A 81 10.39 -6.55 -12.75
N ALA A 82 10.64 -5.46 -13.47
CA ALA A 82 10.81 -5.49 -14.92
C ALA A 82 12.03 -6.32 -15.32
N GLY A 83 13.14 -6.21 -14.59
CA GLY A 83 14.33 -7.04 -14.79
C GLY A 83 14.03 -8.53 -14.58
N ALA A 84 13.27 -8.89 -13.55
CA ALA A 84 12.84 -10.26 -13.29
C ALA A 84 11.94 -10.81 -14.42
N GLU A 85 10.99 -10.01 -14.93
CA GLU A 85 10.14 -10.39 -16.07
C GLU A 85 10.96 -10.59 -17.34
N LEU A 86 11.96 -9.74 -17.60
CA LEU A 86 12.84 -9.86 -18.76
C LEU A 86 13.68 -11.12 -18.71
N LEU A 87 14.23 -11.47 -17.55
CA LEU A 87 14.99 -12.73 -17.37
C LEU A 87 14.12 -13.97 -17.64
N LEU A 88 12.83 -13.90 -17.36
CA LEU A 88 11.87 -14.97 -17.53
C LEU A 88 11.06 -14.85 -18.84
N ALA A 89 11.46 -13.99 -19.80
CA ALA A 89 10.68 -13.70 -21.00
C ALA A 89 10.34 -14.93 -21.84
N GLU A 90 11.25 -15.89 -21.90
CA GLU A 90 11.08 -17.16 -22.64
C GLU A 90 10.32 -18.23 -21.84
N GLN A 91 10.01 -17.96 -20.56
CA GLN A 91 9.26 -18.87 -19.71
C GLN A 91 7.74 -18.64 -19.88
N PRO A 92 6.92 -19.67 -19.61
CA PRO A 92 5.46 -19.50 -19.54
C PRO A 92 5.05 -18.32 -18.64
N LEU A 93 3.94 -17.65 -18.99
CA LEU A 93 3.46 -16.48 -18.24
C LEU A 93 3.31 -16.76 -16.74
N ALA A 94 2.88 -17.95 -16.35
CA ALA A 94 2.74 -18.36 -14.96
C ALA A 94 4.00 -18.10 -14.11
N HIS A 95 5.20 -18.29 -14.66
CA HIS A 95 6.46 -18.02 -13.97
C HIS A 95 6.78 -16.53 -13.84
N ARG A 96 6.22 -15.69 -14.73
CA ARG A 96 6.41 -14.23 -14.72
C ARG A 96 5.40 -13.51 -13.85
N VAL A 97 4.26 -14.14 -13.51
CA VAL A 97 3.16 -13.53 -12.74
C VAL A 97 3.60 -12.91 -11.40
N PRO A 98 4.49 -13.53 -10.60
CA PRO A 98 4.93 -12.88 -9.34
C PRO A 98 5.60 -11.52 -9.58
N ALA A 99 6.50 -11.42 -10.56
CA ALA A 99 7.19 -10.17 -10.91
C ALA A 99 6.21 -9.15 -11.53
N LEU A 100 5.33 -9.58 -12.42
CA LEU A 100 4.29 -8.75 -13.03
C LEU A 100 3.35 -8.15 -11.97
N ARG A 101 2.92 -8.92 -10.99
CA ARG A 101 2.12 -8.44 -9.86
C ARG A 101 2.85 -7.39 -9.04
N GLY A 102 4.13 -7.66 -8.70
CA GLY A 102 4.97 -6.71 -7.98
C GLY A 102 5.11 -5.39 -8.74
N ARG A 103 5.36 -5.46 -10.06
CA ARG A 103 5.44 -4.28 -10.93
C ARG A 103 4.11 -3.52 -10.98
N ALA A 104 2.99 -4.22 -11.14
CA ALA A 104 1.66 -3.60 -11.10
C ALA A 104 1.40 -2.91 -9.74
N THR A 105 1.82 -3.50 -8.63
CA THR A 105 1.74 -2.89 -7.29
C THR A 105 2.60 -1.63 -7.21
N ALA A 106 3.82 -1.64 -7.75
CA ALA A 106 4.68 -0.46 -7.78
C ALA A 106 4.07 0.69 -8.59
N HIS A 107 3.46 0.40 -9.76
CA HIS A 107 2.71 1.38 -10.55
C HIS A 107 1.47 1.89 -9.81
N LEU A 108 0.72 1.00 -9.15
CA LEU A 108 -0.42 1.38 -8.31
C LEU A 108 -0.01 2.39 -7.23
N LEU A 109 1.03 2.08 -6.47
CA LEU A 109 1.54 2.92 -5.40
C LEU A 109 2.15 4.24 -5.92
N ALA A 110 2.58 4.29 -7.17
CA ALA A 110 3.02 5.50 -7.85
C ALA A 110 1.86 6.35 -8.43
N GLY A 111 0.60 5.89 -8.30
CA GLY A 111 -0.57 6.57 -8.86
C GLY A 111 -0.83 6.27 -10.35
N GLU A 112 -0.05 5.41 -10.97
CA GLU A 112 -0.17 5.04 -12.39
C GLU A 112 -1.24 3.94 -12.60
N LEU A 113 -2.45 4.19 -12.12
CA LEU A 113 -3.53 3.21 -11.97
C LEU A 113 -3.93 2.53 -13.26
N ARG A 114 -4.03 3.29 -14.37
CA ARG A 114 -4.42 2.75 -15.68
C ARG A 114 -3.41 1.73 -16.18
N TYR A 115 -2.13 2.02 -15.96
CA TYR A 115 -1.07 1.13 -16.38
C TYR A 115 -1.03 -0.15 -15.53
N ALA A 116 -1.19 -0.02 -14.21
CA ALA A 116 -1.33 -1.18 -13.32
C ALA A 116 -2.51 -2.09 -13.71
N CYS A 117 -3.68 -1.50 -14.00
CA CYS A 117 -4.83 -2.25 -14.50
C CYS A 117 -4.55 -2.95 -15.83
N HIS A 118 -3.91 -2.24 -16.77
CA HIS A 118 -3.59 -2.80 -18.09
C HIS A 118 -2.67 -4.01 -17.98
N LEU A 119 -1.60 -3.93 -17.19
CA LEU A 119 -0.68 -5.04 -16.96
C LEU A 119 -1.40 -6.30 -16.48
N LEU A 120 -2.22 -6.15 -15.44
CA LEU A 120 -2.95 -7.27 -14.83
C LEU A 120 -4.02 -7.83 -15.76
N GLN A 121 -4.76 -6.96 -16.45
CA GLN A 121 -5.81 -7.39 -17.38
C GLN A 121 -5.22 -8.16 -18.57
N THR A 122 -4.14 -7.67 -19.18
CA THR A 122 -3.46 -8.35 -20.28
C THR A 122 -2.96 -9.73 -19.84
N ALA A 123 -2.39 -9.85 -18.63
CA ALA A 123 -1.94 -11.13 -18.11
C ALA A 123 -3.11 -12.11 -17.87
N ILE A 124 -4.25 -11.65 -17.35
CA ILE A 124 -5.45 -12.46 -17.16
C ILE A 124 -5.98 -12.95 -18.52
N GLU A 125 -6.05 -12.09 -19.53
CA GLU A 125 -6.51 -12.42 -20.88
C GLU A 125 -5.58 -13.42 -21.56
N GLU A 126 -4.26 -13.19 -21.53
CA GLU A 126 -3.25 -14.10 -22.08
C GLU A 126 -3.31 -15.47 -21.42
N LEU A 127 -3.39 -15.51 -20.09
CA LEU A 127 -3.48 -16.76 -19.34
C LEU A 127 -4.78 -17.50 -19.70
N SER A 128 -5.92 -16.81 -19.72
CA SER A 128 -7.22 -17.40 -20.02
C SER A 128 -7.30 -17.99 -21.46
N ALA A 129 -6.53 -17.43 -22.38
CA ALA A 129 -6.47 -17.90 -23.77
C ALA A 129 -5.57 -19.12 -23.97
N SER A 130 -4.64 -19.41 -23.06
CA SER A 130 -3.60 -20.44 -23.27
C SER A 130 -3.98 -21.84 -22.74
N GLY A 131 -5.18 -22.08 -22.22
CA GLY A 131 -5.70 -23.40 -21.80
C GLY A 131 -5.79 -23.60 -20.29
N PRO A 132 -5.80 -24.83 -19.77
CA PRO A 132 -5.93 -25.10 -18.34
C PRO A 132 -4.76 -24.51 -17.55
N HIS A 133 -5.07 -23.85 -16.41
CA HIS A 133 -4.08 -23.16 -15.60
C HIS A 133 -4.11 -23.62 -14.16
N ASP A 134 -3.00 -23.38 -13.46
CA ASP A 134 -2.93 -23.45 -12.02
C ASP A 134 -3.92 -22.42 -11.42
N PRO A 135 -4.91 -22.84 -10.62
CA PRO A 135 -5.86 -21.93 -9.96
C PRO A 135 -5.17 -20.85 -9.14
N GLY A 136 -4.00 -21.14 -8.53
CA GLY A 136 -3.22 -20.19 -7.75
C GLY A 136 -2.73 -19.00 -8.58
N VAL A 137 -2.34 -19.22 -9.83
CA VAL A 137 -1.89 -18.13 -10.71
C VAL A 137 -3.03 -17.17 -11.06
N LEU A 138 -4.21 -17.72 -11.41
CA LEU A 138 -5.41 -16.90 -11.65
C LEU A 138 -5.90 -16.19 -10.39
N LEU A 139 -5.92 -16.89 -9.26
CA LEU A 139 -6.24 -16.29 -7.96
C LEU A 139 -5.35 -15.09 -7.67
N ALA A 140 -4.04 -15.25 -7.89
CA ALA A 140 -3.05 -14.19 -7.66
C ALA A 140 -3.31 -12.95 -8.53
N LEU A 141 -3.64 -13.15 -9.81
CA LEU A 141 -3.92 -12.04 -10.74
C LEU A 141 -5.24 -11.34 -10.42
N HIS A 142 -6.33 -12.09 -10.19
CA HIS A 142 -7.61 -11.50 -9.81
C HIS A 142 -7.51 -10.73 -8.50
N THR A 143 -6.83 -11.29 -7.49
CA THR A 143 -6.58 -10.61 -6.21
C THR A 143 -5.82 -9.30 -6.40
N ALA A 144 -4.75 -9.32 -7.21
CA ALA A 144 -3.96 -8.12 -7.48
C ALA A 144 -4.74 -7.03 -8.22
N ALA A 145 -5.70 -7.40 -9.08
CA ALA A 145 -6.50 -6.46 -9.86
C ALA A 145 -7.55 -5.69 -9.02
N ILE A 146 -7.92 -6.19 -7.84
CA ILE A 146 -8.93 -5.55 -6.97
C ILE A 146 -8.49 -4.13 -6.60
N GLY A 147 -7.26 -3.96 -6.09
CA GLY A 147 -6.72 -2.67 -5.65
C GLY A 147 -6.79 -1.59 -6.73
N PRO A 148 -6.16 -1.77 -7.90
CA PRO A 148 -6.20 -0.81 -8.99
C PRO A 148 -7.61 -0.47 -9.47
N TYR A 149 -8.55 -1.45 -9.53
CA TYR A 149 -9.93 -1.16 -9.89
C TYR A 149 -10.66 -0.33 -8.83
N MET A 150 -10.43 -0.61 -7.54
CA MET A 150 -10.99 0.18 -6.45
C MET A 150 -10.52 1.63 -6.52
N ASP A 151 -9.23 1.84 -6.68
CA ASP A 151 -8.62 3.17 -6.71
C ASP A 151 -9.00 3.98 -7.98
N MET A 152 -9.35 3.29 -9.07
CA MET A 152 -9.93 3.90 -10.26
C MET A 152 -11.43 4.22 -10.15
N GLY A 153 -12.09 3.82 -9.07
CA GLY A 153 -13.55 3.91 -8.95
C GLY A 153 -14.31 2.88 -9.81
N ALA A 154 -13.61 1.89 -10.36
CA ALA A 154 -14.21 0.82 -11.18
C ALA A 154 -14.77 -0.30 -10.29
N TYR A 155 -15.64 0.06 -9.34
CA TYR A 155 -16.13 -0.83 -8.27
C TYR A 155 -16.77 -2.12 -8.77
N ALA A 156 -17.53 -2.07 -9.87
CA ALA A 156 -18.12 -3.27 -10.46
C ALA A 156 -17.03 -4.26 -10.96
N ARG A 157 -15.95 -3.77 -11.54
CA ARG A 157 -14.82 -4.61 -11.97
C ARG A 157 -14.06 -5.17 -10.77
N ALA A 158 -13.87 -4.38 -9.71
CA ALA A 158 -13.25 -4.82 -8.47
C ALA A 158 -14.08 -5.93 -7.80
N ALA A 159 -15.40 -5.75 -7.69
CA ALA A 159 -16.31 -6.76 -7.14
C ALA A 159 -16.31 -8.05 -7.98
N HIS A 160 -16.28 -7.95 -9.29
CA HIS A 160 -16.20 -9.12 -10.17
C HIS A 160 -14.86 -9.87 -9.98
N ALA A 161 -13.73 -9.17 -9.94
CA ALA A 161 -12.42 -9.76 -9.66
C ALA A 161 -12.40 -10.44 -8.27
N ALA A 162 -13.02 -9.82 -7.26
CA ALA A 162 -13.15 -10.39 -5.92
C ALA A 162 -13.97 -11.69 -5.93
N GLN A 163 -15.09 -11.74 -6.66
CA GLN A 163 -15.90 -12.94 -6.81
C GLN A 163 -15.14 -14.09 -7.47
N LEU A 164 -14.40 -13.81 -8.55
CA LEU A 164 -13.56 -14.82 -9.22
C LEU A 164 -12.44 -15.31 -8.29
N ALA A 165 -11.78 -14.42 -7.57
CA ALA A 165 -10.75 -14.79 -6.61
C ALA A 165 -11.31 -15.68 -5.48
N LEU A 166 -12.45 -15.32 -4.90
CA LEU A 166 -13.09 -16.13 -3.85
C LEU A 166 -13.54 -17.51 -4.36
N ALA A 167 -13.95 -17.63 -5.62
CA ALA A 167 -14.32 -18.91 -6.23
C ALA A 167 -13.12 -19.85 -6.39
N LEU A 168 -11.94 -19.30 -6.66
CA LEU A 168 -10.70 -20.07 -6.83
C LEU A 168 -10.03 -20.41 -5.49
N ALA A 169 -10.23 -19.60 -4.45
CA ALA A 169 -9.52 -19.76 -3.17
C ALA A 169 -9.62 -21.17 -2.52
N PRO A 170 -10.75 -21.92 -2.61
CA PRO A 170 -10.82 -23.28 -2.06
C PRO A 170 -9.95 -24.32 -2.80
N GLU A 171 -9.52 -24.02 -4.02
CA GLU A 171 -8.71 -24.91 -4.86
C GLU A 171 -7.20 -24.67 -4.67
N VAL A 172 -6.83 -23.65 -3.89
CA VAL A 172 -5.44 -23.19 -3.75
C VAL A 172 -4.90 -23.54 -2.38
N ASP A 173 -3.86 -24.36 -2.37
CA ASP A 173 -3.14 -24.78 -1.14
C ASP A 173 -1.92 -23.85 -0.91
N GLU A 174 -2.17 -22.52 -0.87
CA GLU A 174 -1.18 -21.50 -0.54
C GLU A 174 -1.78 -20.50 0.44
N PRO A 175 -1.61 -20.70 1.76
CA PRO A 175 -2.29 -19.90 2.79
C PRO A 175 -2.00 -18.39 2.70
N ALA A 176 -0.79 -18.00 2.29
CA ALA A 176 -0.44 -16.59 2.13
C ALA A 176 -1.25 -15.91 1.02
N LEU A 177 -1.46 -16.60 -0.11
CA LEU A 177 -2.25 -16.10 -1.22
C LEU A 177 -3.73 -16.02 -0.85
N VAL A 178 -4.26 -17.04 -0.17
CA VAL A 178 -5.64 -17.05 0.35
C VAL A 178 -5.85 -15.90 1.35
N ALA A 179 -4.90 -15.66 2.24
CA ALA A 179 -4.94 -14.52 3.17
C ALA A 179 -4.97 -13.17 2.42
N GLY A 180 -4.11 -13.02 1.40
CA GLY A 180 -4.09 -11.84 0.54
C GLY A 180 -5.42 -11.60 -0.17
N THR A 181 -6.06 -12.68 -0.62
CA THR A 181 -7.39 -12.62 -1.24
C THR A 181 -8.43 -12.11 -0.25
N HIS A 182 -8.50 -12.65 0.95
CA HIS A 182 -9.43 -12.18 1.99
C HIS A 182 -9.23 -10.71 2.34
N ARG A 183 -7.96 -10.26 2.44
CA ARG A 183 -7.64 -8.85 2.68
C ARG A 183 -8.07 -7.95 1.52
N ALA A 184 -7.79 -8.33 0.27
CA ALA A 184 -8.17 -7.54 -0.90
C ALA A 184 -9.70 -7.45 -1.07
N VAL A 185 -10.43 -8.55 -0.89
CA VAL A 185 -11.88 -8.62 -0.97
C VAL A 185 -12.56 -7.72 0.06
N ALA A 186 -11.99 -7.58 1.25
CA ALA A 186 -12.56 -6.70 2.28
C ALA A 186 -12.74 -5.26 1.79
N ARG A 187 -11.87 -4.73 0.91
CA ARG A 187 -12.03 -3.40 0.31
C ARG A 187 -13.31 -3.27 -0.52
N THR A 188 -13.65 -4.29 -1.31
CA THR A 188 -14.88 -4.28 -2.11
C THR A 188 -16.11 -4.35 -1.22
N LEU A 189 -16.08 -5.17 -0.17
CA LEU A 189 -17.16 -5.30 0.80
C LEU A 189 -17.44 -3.99 1.54
N VAL A 190 -16.39 -3.24 1.91
CA VAL A 190 -16.54 -1.90 2.51
C VAL A 190 -17.22 -0.95 1.53
N ALA A 191 -16.80 -0.93 0.27
CA ALA A 191 -17.41 -0.08 -0.76
C ALA A 191 -18.88 -0.41 -1.03
N GLU A 192 -19.28 -1.67 -0.83
CA GLU A 192 -20.68 -2.14 -0.91
C GLU A 192 -21.47 -1.90 0.37
N GLY A 193 -20.86 -1.33 1.43
CA GLY A 193 -21.51 -1.15 2.74
C GLY A 193 -21.68 -2.45 3.55
N ARG A 194 -21.04 -3.55 3.14
CA ARG A 194 -21.08 -4.87 3.79
C ARG A 194 -20.00 -4.98 4.88
N ILE A 195 -20.04 -4.06 5.83
CA ILE A 195 -18.97 -3.82 6.81
C ILE A 195 -18.69 -5.05 7.67
N ALA A 196 -19.73 -5.73 8.19
CA ALA A 196 -19.56 -6.92 9.02
C ALA A 196 -18.91 -8.10 8.25
N GLU A 197 -19.12 -8.18 6.95
CA GLU A 197 -18.47 -9.20 6.11
C GLU A 197 -17.02 -8.83 5.81
N ALA A 198 -16.75 -7.55 5.63
CA ALA A 198 -15.38 -7.05 5.49
C ALA A 198 -14.55 -7.36 6.74
N ASP A 199 -15.08 -7.10 7.95
CA ASP A 199 -14.38 -7.42 9.21
C ASP A 199 -14.11 -8.92 9.36
N ARG A 200 -15.09 -9.78 9.04
CA ARG A 200 -14.88 -11.24 9.05
C ARG A 200 -13.81 -11.70 8.06
N SER A 201 -13.79 -11.11 6.86
CA SER A 201 -12.77 -11.42 5.85
C SER A 201 -11.37 -11.01 6.31
N LEU A 202 -11.25 -9.82 6.91
CA LEU A 202 -10.00 -9.34 7.48
C LEU A 202 -9.54 -10.18 8.69
N ALA A 203 -10.45 -10.62 9.55
CA ALA A 203 -10.12 -11.51 10.66
C ALA A 203 -9.55 -12.84 10.17
N LYS A 204 -10.11 -13.39 9.07
CA LYS A 204 -9.58 -14.62 8.46
C LYS A 204 -8.20 -14.42 7.87
N ALA A 205 -7.97 -13.30 7.17
CA ALA A 205 -6.64 -12.95 6.66
C ALA A 205 -5.63 -12.78 7.80
N GLN A 206 -6.02 -12.09 8.87
CA GLN A 206 -5.20 -11.87 10.05
C GLN A 206 -4.75 -13.20 10.68
N GLU A 207 -5.70 -14.13 10.93
CA GLU A 207 -5.39 -15.47 11.48
C GLU A 207 -4.32 -16.20 10.65
N LEU A 208 -4.46 -16.19 9.33
CA LEU A 208 -3.50 -16.85 8.43
C LEU A 208 -2.12 -16.16 8.45
N TYR A 209 -2.07 -14.83 8.43
CA TYR A 209 -0.81 -14.10 8.49
C TYR A 209 -0.10 -14.23 9.83
N GLU A 210 -0.83 -14.34 10.95
CA GLU A 210 -0.28 -14.66 12.27
C GLU A 210 0.38 -16.04 12.27
N GLN A 211 -0.30 -17.07 11.75
CA GLN A 211 0.23 -18.43 11.63
C GLN A 211 1.50 -18.49 10.78
N LEU A 212 1.54 -17.71 9.70
CA LEU A 212 2.67 -17.63 8.78
C LEU A 212 3.79 -16.68 9.24
N SER A 213 3.57 -15.91 10.30
CA SER A 213 4.49 -14.88 10.78
C SER A 213 4.81 -13.80 9.73
N ILE A 214 3.88 -13.49 8.83
CA ILE A 214 4.04 -12.46 7.77
C ILE A 214 3.61 -11.11 8.34
N ARG A 215 4.56 -10.33 8.85
CA ARG A 215 4.30 -9.16 9.68
C ARG A 215 3.73 -7.96 8.92
N THR A 216 4.24 -7.65 7.73
CA THR A 216 3.75 -6.49 6.95
C THR A 216 2.28 -6.66 6.57
N GLU A 217 1.91 -7.83 6.06
CA GLU A 217 0.53 -8.12 5.66
C GLU A 217 -0.41 -8.21 6.87
N LEU A 218 0.10 -8.71 8.02
CA LEU A 218 -0.62 -8.66 9.29
C LEU A 218 -0.92 -7.22 9.70
N ALA A 219 0.07 -6.32 9.60
CA ALA A 219 -0.12 -4.91 9.89
C ALA A 219 -1.16 -4.27 8.95
N HIS A 220 -1.16 -4.63 7.67
CA HIS A 220 -2.19 -4.18 6.74
C HIS A 220 -3.59 -4.67 7.11
N CYS A 221 -3.74 -5.88 7.66
CA CYS A 221 -5.03 -6.35 8.18
C CYS A 221 -5.50 -5.50 9.36
N HIS A 222 -4.62 -5.25 10.34
CA HIS A 222 -4.92 -4.35 11.46
C HIS A 222 -5.29 -2.95 10.99
N TRP A 223 -4.55 -2.40 10.03
CA TRP A 223 -4.85 -1.09 9.45
C TRP A 223 -6.24 -1.05 8.82
N MET A 224 -6.56 -2.01 7.95
CA MET A 224 -7.88 -2.10 7.31
C MET A 224 -9.02 -2.30 8.33
N ARG A 225 -8.82 -3.09 9.38
CA ARG A 225 -9.80 -3.24 10.46
C ARG A 225 -9.96 -1.94 11.25
N GLY A 226 -8.86 -1.22 11.49
CA GLY A 226 -8.90 0.12 12.07
C GLY A 226 -9.78 1.08 11.25
N TYR A 227 -9.59 1.09 9.93
CA TYR A 227 -10.43 1.86 9.01
C TYR A 227 -11.91 1.44 9.07
N VAL A 228 -12.20 0.14 9.00
CA VAL A 228 -13.58 -0.41 9.07
C VAL A 228 -14.27 0.03 10.36
N HIS A 229 -13.63 -0.16 11.51
CA HIS A 229 -14.18 0.27 12.80
C HIS A 229 -14.35 1.79 12.93
N ALA A 230 -13.46 2.58 12.31
CA ALA A 230 -13.62 4.03 12.29
C ALA A 230 -14.86 4.47 11.49
N GLN A 231 -15.19 3.78 10.40
CA GLN A 231 -16.40 4.02 9.61
C GLN A 231 -17.68 3.71 10.41
N GLU A 232 -17.66 2.68 11.23
CA GLU A 232 -18.80 2.33 12.12
C GLU A 232 -18.91 3.22 13.36
N GLY A 233 -17.96 4.15 13.57
CA GLY A 233 -17.90 4.96 14.78
C GLY A 233 -17.32 4.23 16.00
N ASN A 234 -16.83 3.01 15.85
CA ASN A 234 -16.18 2.21 16.89
C ASN A 234 -14.74 2.69 17.16
N LEU A 235 -14.57 3.98 17.45
CA LEU A 235 -13.29 4.68 17.49
C LEU A 235 -12.27 4.09 18.48
N ALA A 236 -12.73 3.47 19.57
CA ALA A 236 -11.84 2.84 20.55
C ALA A 236 -11.16 1.58 19.97
N THR A 237 -11.91 0.78 19.22
CA THR A 237 -11.37 -0.38 18.51
C THR A 237 -10.48 0.07 17.35
N ALA A 238 -10.93 1.07 16.57
CA ALA A 238 -10.14 1.63 15.48
C ALA A 238 -8.76 2.11 15.96
N GLU A 239 -8.69 2.86 17.06
CA GLU A 239 -7.41 3.31 17.64
C GLU A 239 -6.51 2.12 18.01
N ARG A 240 -7.06 1.09 18.63
CA ARG A 240 -6.28 -0.09 19.04
C ARG A 240 -5.68 -0.81 17.82
N GLU A 241 -6.50 -1.05 16.80
CA GLU A 241 -6.06 -1.70 15.56
C GLU A 241 -4.98 -0.87 14.84
N LEU A 242 -5.18 0.43 14.69
CA LEU A 242 -4.20 1.33 14.05
C LEU A 242 -2.89 1.44 14.82
N ARG A 243 -2.92 1.43 16.17
CA ARG A 243 -1.71 1.39 16.98
C ARG A 243 -0.92 0.10 16.74
N THR A 244 -1.60 -1.03 16.72
CA THR A 244 -0.96 -2.33 16.43
C THR A 244 -0.34 -2.34 15.03
N ALA A 245 -1.04 -1.84 14.03
CA ALA A 245 -0.50 -1.71 12.67
C ALA A 245 0.76 -0.84 12.66
N ARG A 246 0.71 0.34 13.29
CA ARG A 246 1.83 1.26 13.40
C ARG A 246 3.05 0.62 14.07
N GLU A 247 2.84 -0.06 15.19
CA GLU A 247 3.92 -0.72 15.94
C GLU A 247 4.64 -1.79 15.10
N ILE A 248 3.89 -2.61 14.38
CA ILE A 248 4.46 -3.64 13.50
C ILE A 248 5.25 -3.00 12.36
N LEU A 249 4.68 -2.00 11.68
CA LEU A 249 5.30 -1.34 10.52
C LEU A 249 6.55 -0.55 10.93
N ALA A 250 6.50 0.15 12.05
CA ALA A 250 7.66 0.87 12.60
C ALA A 250 8.80 -0.07 12.99
N ALA A 251 8.48 -1.21 13.60
CA ALA A 251 9.48 -2.24 13.94
C ALA A 251 10.14 -2.85 12.70
N LYS A 252 9.43 -2.90 11.57
CA LYS A 252 9.93 -3.35 10.27
C LYS A 252 10.62 -2.24 9.47
N ARG A 253 10.63 -1.00 9.96
CA ARG A 253 11.07 0.19 9.22
C ARG A 253 10.38 0.35 7.87
N ALA A 254 9.11 -0.06 7.77
CA ALA A 254 8.29 0.08 6.59
C ALA A 254 7.77 1.52 6.48
N ALA A 255 8.66 2.46 6.17
CA ALA A 255 8.43 3.89 6.27
C ALA A 255 7.26 4.39 5.42
N LEU A 256 7.07 3.79 4.23
CA LEU A 256 5.96 4.11 3.33
C LEU A 256 4.59 3.93 4.02
N PHE A 257 4.40 2.81 4.67
CA PHE A 257 3.10 2.47 5.26
C PHE A 257 2.93 3.05 6.66
N THR A 258 4.03 3.22 7.41
CA THR A 258 3.99 3.80 8.77
C THR A 258 3.40 5.20 8.75
N GLY A 259 3.90 6.08 7.87
CA GLY A 259 3.40 7.45 7.78
C GLY A 259 1.92 7.53 7.40
N GLN A 260 1.45 6.64 6.54
CA GLN A 260 0.04 6.60 6.16
C GLN A 260 -0.86 6.16 7.32
N VAL A 261 -0.46 5.11 8.05
CA VAL A 261 -1.18 4.67 9.27
C VAL A 261 -1.18 5.77 10.35
N GLU A 262 -0.11 6.54 10.47
CA GLU A 262 -0.03 7.65 11.42
C GLU A 262 -1.03 8.76 11.11
N VAL A 263 -1.26 9.08 9.84
CA VAL A 263 -2.30 10.04 9.42
C VAL A 263 -3.69 9.53 9.81
N GLU A 264 -4.01 8.27 9.52
CA GLU A 264 -5.32 7.71 9.88
C GLU A 264 -5.52 7.57 11.39
N LEU A 265 -4.48 7.17 12.12
CA LEU A 265 -4.53 7.13 13.59
C LEU A 265 -4.76 8.53 14.18
N ALA A 266 -4.12 9.56 13.62
CA ALA A 266 -4.33 10.94 14.04
C ALA A 266 -5.78 11.40 13.82
N ASP A 267 -6.44 11.00 12.72
CA ASP A 267 -7.86 11.30 12.52
C ASP A 267 -8.74 10.60 13.57
N VAL A 268 -8.49 9.34 13.85
CA VAL A 268 -9.22 8.61 14.90
C VAL A 268 -9.03 9.25 16.27
N LEU A 269 -7.79 9.67 16.61
CA LEU A 269 -7.48 10.36 17.85
C LEU A 269 -8.23 11.70 17.94
N ARG A 270 -8.23 12.50 16.87
CA ARG A 270 -9.00 13.75 16.78
C ARG A 270 -10.49 13.51 17.04
N ARG A 271 -11.10 12.55 16.35
CA ARG A 271 -12.52 12.17 16.51
C ARG A 271 -12.85 11.66 17.91
N ARG A 272 -11.86 11.16 18.66
CA ARG A 272 -11.96 10.79 20.09
C ARG A 272 -11.70 11.95 21.06
N GLY A 273 -11.46 13.15 20.58
CA GLY A 273 -11.12 14.32 21.39
C GLY A 273 -9.68 14.32 21.92
N LYS A 274 -8.80 13.43 21.45
CA LYS A 274 -7.38 13.35 21.83
C LYS A 274 -6.52 14.22 20.90
N THR A 275 -6.93 15.48 20.72
CA THR A 275 -6.33 16.38 19.70
C THR A 275 -4.84 16.62 19.93
N ALA A 276 -4.40 16.75 21.20
CA ALA A 276 -2.98 16.96 21.50
C ALA A 276 -2.12 15.77 21.03
N GLU A 277 -2.58 14.54 21.29
CA GLU A 277 -1.89 13.32 20.85
C GLU A 277 -1.87 13.21 19.30
N ALA A 278 -2.96 13.57 18.64
CA ALA A 278 -3.03 13.62 17.18
C ALA A 278 -1.99 14.60 16.59
N VAL A 279 -1.87 15.80 17.16
CA VAL A 279 -0.88 16.81 16.70
C VAL A 279 0.55 16.29 16.87
N GLU A 280 0.88 15.71 18.03
CA GLU A 280 2.22 15.13 18.26
C GLU A 280 2.56 14.01 17.28
N LEU A 281 1.57 13.18 16.90
CA LEU A 281 1.75 12.11 15.94
C LEU A 281 1.98 12.64 14.52
N LEU A 282 1.36 13.76 14.15
CA LEU A 282 1.50 14.37 12.81
C LEU A 282 2.79 15.18 12.65
N ARG A 283 3.35 15.71 13.73
CA ARG A 283 4.52 16.60 13.69
C ARG A 283 5.74 16.03 12.94
N PRO A 284 6.15 14.77 13.12
CA PRO A 284 7.26 14.19 12.37
C PRO A 284 7.01 14.15 10.86
N LEU A 285 5.76 14.01 10.43
CA LEU A 285 5.37 13.91 9.01
C LEU A 285 5.52 15.24 8.26
N LEU A 286 5.59 16.36 8.99
CA LEU A 286 5.80 17.70 8.42
C LEU A 286 7.27 17.99 8.15
N ALA A 287 8.19 17.20 8.71
CA ALA A 287 9.61 17.35 8.46
C ALA A 287 9.98 16.81 7.06
N PRO A 288 11.11 17.29 6.45
CA PRO A 288 11.62 16.70 5.22
C PRO A 288 11.76 15.19 5.36
N SER A 289 11.10 14.43 4.50
CA SER A 289 11.02 12.98 4.60
C SER A 289 12.21 12.29 3.93
N ALA A 290 12.69 11.19 4.53
CA ALA A 290 13.64 10.28 3.90
C ALA A 290 13.04 9.46 2.75
N LEU A 291 11.71 9.48 2.56
CA LEU A 291 10.97 8.71 1.55
C LEU A 291 11.04 9.29 0.13
N GLY A 292 11.84 10.31 -0.10
CA GLY A 292 11.81 11.06 -1.36
C GLY A 292 10.62 12.03 -1.45
N ASP A 293 10.69 12.94 -2.44
CA ASP A 293 9.81 14.10 -2.52
C ASP A 293 8.32 13.77 -2.65
N GLU A 294 7.95 12.78 -3.48
CA GLU A 294 6.54 12.48 -3.74
C GLU A 294 5.84 11.83 -2.54
N ARG A 295 6.49 10.85 -1.89
CA ARG A 295 5.90 10.13 -0.75
C ARG A 295 5.91 10.98 0.52
N GLY A 296 6.96 11.71 0.76
CA GLY A 296 6.99 12.73 1.81
C GLY A 296 5.90 13.77 1.62
N ALA A 297 5.63 14.19 0.39
CA ALA A 297 4.56 15.12 0.06
C ALA A 297 3.16 14.55 0.36
N VAL A 298 2.90 13.26 0.09
CA VAL A 298 1.62 12.62 0.42
C VAL A 298 1.38 12.61 1.93
N HIS A 299 2.37 12.17 2.73
CA HIS A 299 2.22 12.11 4.18
C HIS A 299 2.09 13.51 4.81
N ALA A 300 2.93 14.44 4.38
CA ALA A 300 2.86 15.83 4.85
C ALA A 300 1.55 16.50 4.42
N GLY A 301 1.07 16.24 3.22
CA GLY A 301 -0.22 16.71 2.72
C GLY A 301 -1.38 16.20 3.58
N GLY A 302 -1.38 14.91 3.92
CA GLY A 302 -2.35 14.30 4.84
C GLY A 302 -2.29 14.91 6.26
N ALA A 303 -1.08 15.13 6.78
CA ALA A 303 -0.87 15.77 8.07
C ALA A 303 -1.39 17.22 8.06
N HIS A 304 -1.06 18.02 7.04
CA HIS A 304 -1.58 19.39 6.90
C HIS A 304 -3.10 19.42 6.77
N ARG A 305 -3.70 18.49 6.00
CA ARG A 305 -5.16 18.38 5.90
C ARG A 305 -5.80 18.21 7.27
N LEU A 306 -5.32 17.28 8.10
CA LEU A 306 -5.86 17.04 9.44
C LEU A 306 -5.62 18.23 10.39
N LEU A 307 -4.46 18.88 10.33
CA LEU A 307 -4.18 20.08 11.11
C LEU A 307 -5.13 21.23 10.71
N GLY A 308 -5.45 21.36 9.43
CA GLY A 308 -6.45 22.31 8.93
C GLY A 308 -7.84 22.03 9.51
N ILE A 309 -8.28 20.76 9.49
CA ILE A 309 -9.56 20.34 10.10
C ILE A 309 -9.57 20.68 11.60
N MET A 310 -8.50 20.37 12.34
CA MET A 310 -8.40 20.67 13.77
C MET A 310 -8.35 22.17 14.08
N ALA A 311 -7.76 22.98 13.20
CA ALA A 311 -7.79 24.44 13.31
C ALA A 311 -9.21 24.98 13.11
N GLU A 312 -9.91 24.47 12.10
CA GLU A 312 -11.31 24.82 11.82
C GLU A 312 -12.25 24.46 12.99
N GLU A 313 -12.08 23.29 13.59
CA GLU A 313 -12.83 22.84 14.77
C GLU A 313 -12.63 23.77 16.00
N ARG A 314 -11.48 24.44 16.08
CA ARG A 314 -11.19 25.45 17.11
C ARG A 314 -11.67 26.86 16.74
N GLY A 315 -12.20 27.04 15.53
CA GLY A 315 -12.59 28.35 14.99
C GLY A 315 -11.45 29.20 14.46
N ASP A 316 -10.25 28.63 14.34
CA ASP A 316 -9.07 29.30 13.77
C ASP A 316 -9.07 29.14 12.23
N THR A 317 -9.83 30.01 11.58
CA THR A 317 -10.03 29.96 10.14
C THR A 317 -8.79 30.32 9.34
N GLU A 318 -7.92 31.18 9.88
CA GLU A 318 -6.67 31.59 9.22
C GLU A 318 -5.68 30.41 9.19
N ALA A 319 -5.42 29.78 10.33
CA ALA A 319 -4.58 28.59 10.40
C ALA A 319 -5.14 27.41 9.59
N ALA A 320 -6.47 27.26 9.53
CA ALA A 320 -7.11 26.23 8.72
C ALA A 320 -6.84 26.46 7.21
N GLU A 321 -6.98 27.68 6.73
CA GLU A 321 -6.69 28.04 5.34
C GLU A 321 -5.20 27.83 5.00
N GLU A 322 -4.28 28.26 5.87
CA GLU A 322 -2.84 28.03 5.69
C GLU A 322 -2.51 26.54 5.54
N HIS A 323 -3.07 25.71 6.41
CA HIS A 323 -2.85 24.29 6.36
C HIS A 323 -3.45 23.64 5.11
N TYR A 324 -4.67 24.02 4.69
CA TYR A 324 -5.27 23.47 3.46
C TYR A 324 -4.49 23.90 2.20
N CYS A 325 -3.99 25.12 2.15
CA CYS A 325 -3.14 25.59 1.05
C CYS A 325 -1.79 24.86 1.01
N ALA A 326 -1.16 24.63 2.17
CA ALA A 326 0.06 23.84 2.27
C ALA A 326 -0.16 22.39 1.79
N ALA A 327 -1.26 21.75 2.21
CA ALA A 327 -1.64 20.43 1.77
C ALA A 327 -1.85 20.36 0.24
N LEU A 328 -2.56 21.34 -0.37
CA LEU A 328 -2.75 21.41 -1.81
C LEU A 328 -1.41 21.48 -2.54
N SER A 329 -0.52 22.40 -2.14
CA SER A 329 0.80 22.58 -2.76
C SER A 329 1.66 21.29 -2.70
N LEU A 330 1.54 20.50 -1.63
CA LEU A 330 2.25 19.23 -1.50
C LEU A 330 1.63 18.14 -2.38
N LEU A 331 0.30 18.00 -2.37
CA LEU A 331 -0.41 16.94 -3.07
C LEU A 331 -0.51 17.15 -4.58
N GLU A 332 -0.46 18.41 -5.08
CA GLU A 332 -0.39 18.70 -6.52
C GLU A 332 0.83 18.07 -7.20
N ARG A 333 1.88 17.79 -6.45
CA ARG A 333 3.10 17.12 -6.93
C ARG A 333 2.97 15.60 -7.00
N THR A 334 1.83 15.06 -6.62
CA THR A 334 1.58 13.63 -6.51
C THR A 334 0.44 13.19 -7.43
N GLY A 335 0.25 11.89 -7.61
CA GLY A 335 -0.88 11.33 -8.36
C GLY A 335 -2.20 11.25 -7.54
N ALA A 336 -2.28 11.91 -6.38
CA ALA A 336 -3.37 11.78 -5.42
C ALA A 336 -4.61 12.63 -5.79
N ALA A 337 -5.19 12.40 -6.96
CA ALA A 337 -6.32 13.19 -7.47
C ALA A 337 -7.57 13.14 -6.56
N GLY A 338 -7.82 12.01 -5.92
CA GLY A 338 -8.93 11.89 -4.96
C GLY A 338 -8.73 12.78 -3.73
N ASP A 339 -7.53 12.79 -3.18
CA ASP A 339 -7.18 13.62 -2.02
C ASP A 339 -7.23 15.11 -2.35
N LEU A 340 -6.77 15.49 -3.55
CA LEU A 340 -6.86 16.85 -4.05
C LEU A 340 -8.33 17.31 -4.21
N ALA A 341 -9.21 16.45 -4.73
CA ALA A 341 -10.62 16.76 -4.85
C ALA A 341 -11.28 17.04 -3.49
N ASP A 342 -11.01 16.19 -2.49
CA ASP A 342 -11.54 16.36 -1.15
C ASP A 342 -10.98 17.59 -0.44
N LEU A 343 -9.69 17.86 -0.61
CA LEU A 343 -9.05 19.03 -0.03
C LEU A 343 -9.57 20.34 -0.65
N CYS A 344 -9.78 20.36 -1.96
CA CYS A 344 -10.43 21.50 -2.66
C CYS A 344 -11.86 21.73 -2.12
N ARG A 345 -12.59 20.67 -1.78
CA ARG A 345 -13.91 20.77 -1.16
C ARG A 345 -13.80 21.40 0.25
N LEU A 346 -12.89 20.93 1.10
CA LEU A 346 -12.66 21.47 2.44
C LEU A 346 -12.32 22.97 2.40
N LEU A 347 -11.36 23.36 1.55
CA LEU A 347 -10.98 24.74 1.34
C LEU A 347 -12.14 25.59 0.80
N GLY A 348 -12.88 25.06 -0.18
CA GLY A 348 -14.07 25.74 -0.72
C GLY A 348 -15.14 25.98 0.35
N ASP A 349 -15.40 24.99 1.21
CA ASP A 349 -16.36 25.12 2.32
C ASP A 349 -15.90 26.16 3.36
N LEU A 350 -14.61 26.19 3.71
CA LEU A 350 -14.03 27.20 4.58
C LEU A 350 -14.20 28.60 4.02
N LEU A 351 -13.79 28.83 2.74
CA LEU A 351 -13.90 30.11 2.06
C LEU A 351 -15.35 30.58 1.94
N ARG A 352 -16.28 29.68 1.62
CA ARG A 352 -17.71 29.98 1.54
C ARG A 352 -18.28 30.45 2.87
N ARG A 353 -17.93 29.78 4.00
CA ARG A 353 -18.32 30.22 5.35
C ARG A 353 -17.75 31.60 5.71
N GLY A 354 -16.54 31.92 5.24
CA GLY A 354 -15.91 33.24 5.37
C GLY A 354 -16.44 34.30 4.41
N GLY A 355 -17.48 34.03 3.61
CA GLY A 355 -18.07 34.97 2.65
C GLY A 355 -17.26 35.19 1.38
N ARG A 356 -16.17 34.45 1.16
CA ARG A 356 -15.28 34.57 0.00
C ARG A 356 -15.77 33.69 -1.15
N ILE A 357 -16.97 34.02 -1.68
CA ILE A 357 -17.72 33.16 -2.61
C ILE A 357 -16.96 32.86 -3.90
N GLU A 358 -16.35 33.86 -4.54
CA GLU A 358 -15.59 33.66 -5.79
C GLU A 358 -14.41 32.71 -5.60
N ALA A 359 -13.65 32.86 -4.50
CA ALA A 359 -12.55 31.97 -4.18
C ALA A 359 -13.04 30.55 -3.88
N ALA A 360 -14.17 30.39 -3.17
CA ALA A 360 -14.80 29.10 -2.93
C ALA A 360 -15.20 28.39 -4.23
N LEU A 361 -15.83 29.11 -5.16
CA LEU A 361 -16.17 28.57 -6.48
C LEU A 361 -14.92 28.13 -7.27
N GLY A 362 -13.83 28.89 -7.16
CA GLY A 362 -12.52 28.51 -7.74
C GLY A 362 -12.04 27.17 -7.20
N ALA A 363 -12.00 27.01 -5.87
CA ALA A 363 -11.59 25.76 -5.20
C ALA A 363 -12.48 24.59 -5.64
N TYR A 364 -13.80 24.71 -5.64
CA TYR A 364 -14.72 23.65 -6.08
C TYR A 364 -14.50 23.25 -7.55
N ARG A 365 -14.29 24.22 -8.46
CA ARG A 365 -14.01 23.91 -9.87
C ARG A 365 -12.72 23.12 -10.04
N THR A 366 -11.67 23.50 -9.31
CA THR A 366 -10.40 22.75 -9.28
C THR A 366 -10.62 21.32 -8.77
N GLY A 367 -11.35 21.16 -7.67
CA GLY A 367 -11.67 19.85 -7.10
C GLY A 367 -12.48 18.95 -8.04
N LEU A 368 -13.43 19.52 -8.81
CA LEU A 368 -14.17 18.78 -9.83
C LEU A 368 -13.26 18.30 -10.97
N GLY A 369 -12.26 19.09 -11.36
CA GLY A 369 -11.26 18.70 -12.35
C GLY A 369 -10.44 17.49 -11.89
N HIS A 370 -10.04 17.46 -10.62
CA HIS A 370 -9.33 16.32 -10.04
C HIS A 370 -10.21 15.08 -9.92
N ARG A 371 -11.48 15.23 -9.53
CA ARG A 371 -12.43 14.12 -9.39
C ARG A 371 -12.72 13.40 -10.71
N ALA A 372 -12.61 14.09 -11.83
CA ALA A 372 -12.77 13.51 -13.16
C ALA A 372 -11.56 12.65 -13.60
N ALA A 373 -10.41 12.80 -12.92
CA ALA A 373 -9.23 12.00 -13.19
C ALA A 373 -9.20 10.75 -12.29
N PRO A 374 -8.82 9.57 -12.81
CA PRO A 374 -8.56 8.42 -11.95
C PRO A 374 -7.35 8.73 -11.07
N GLY A 375 -7.53 8.62 -9.76
CA GLY A 375 -6.49 8.88 -8.78
C GLY A 375 -6.66 8.05 -7.52
N THR A 376 -5.58 7.85 -6.79
CA THR A 376 -5.61 7.20 -5.48
C THR A 376 -6.15 8.16 -4.44
N THR A 377 -6.99 7.66 -3.53
CA THR A 377 -7.32 8.32 -2.29
C THR A 377 -6.48 7.68 -1.20
N THR A 378 -5.47 8.42 -0.72
CA THR A 378 -4.54 7.96 0.33
C THR A 378 -4.96 8.44 1.71
N LEU A 379 -5.86 9.41 1.74
CA LEU A 379 -6.47 9.94 2.95
C LEU A 379 -7.86 9.31 3.09
N GLY A 380 -8.18 8.75 4.23
CA GLY A 380 -9.50 8.21 4.50
C GLY A 380 -10.60 9.23 4.19
N PRO A 381 -11.85 8.79 3.99
CA PRO A 381 -12.97 9.71 3.77
C PRO A 381 -13.12 10.67 4.94
N CYS A 382 -13.46 11.91 4.63
CA CYS A 382 -13.70 12.98 5.60
C CYS A 382 -15.01 12.75 6.36
#